data_dc8feb338aab7ed740414127a70ccaf3
#
_entry.id   dc8feb338aab7ed740414127a70ccaf3
#
_cell.length_a   1.000
_cell.length_b   1.000
_cell.length_c   1.000
_cell.angle_alpha   90.00
_cell.angle_beta   90.00
_cell.angle_gamma   90.00
#
_symmetry.space_group_name_H-M   'P 1'
#
loop_
_entity.id
_entity.type
_entity.pdbx_description
1 polymer ?
#
loop_
_entity_poly.entity_id
_entity_poly.type
_entity_poly.pdbx_seq_one_letter_code
_entity_poly.pdbx_strand_id
1 'polypeptide(L)'
;MAGRTSRQSSVASRQSRATSQEPRAANHEPRAARHEATNLDRVIHERMRLAIVSALAVNDSLTFSDLKRLLDTTDGNLSVHARKLEDARYIVCEKSFQGRMPKTEFRLTAAGRKAFEKYIAHMEALIRNVRS
;
A
#
# COMPACT_ATOMS: atom_id res chain seq x y z
N MET A 1 4.70 -32.24 12.46
CA MET A 1 4.56 -31.93 12.22
C MET A 1 4.40 -31.13 12.14
N ALA A 2 4.61 -30.91 12.36
CA ALA A 2 4.41 -30.18 12.23
C ALA A 2 4.30 -29.34 11.83
N GLY A 3 4.46 -29.04 11.87
CA GLY A 3 4.29 -28.16 11.38
C GLY A 3 4.22 -27.27 11.48
N ARG A 4 4.23 -27.18 11.84
CA ARG A 4 4.05 -26.34 11.90
C ARG A 4 4.05 -25.36 11.99
N THR A 5 4.20 -25.36 12.22
CA THR A 5 4.02 -24.44 12.30
C THR A 5 4.21 -23.54 12.17
N SER A 6 4.39 -23.42 12.23
CA SER A 6 4.37 -22.57 12.03
C SER A 6 4.34 -21.74 11.71
N ARG A 7 4.40 -21.64 11.80
CA ARG A 7 4.14 -20.80 11.38
C ARG A 7 3.87 -19.96 11.52
N GLN A 8 3.74 -20.03 11.88
CA GLN A 8 3.28 -19.27 11.88
C GLN A 8 3.45 -18.38 12.00
N SER A 9 3.74 -18.58 12.27
CA SER A 9 3.62 -17.77 12.29
C SER A 9 3.84 -17.00 12.11
N SER A 10 4.01 -16.99 12.18
CA SER A 10 3.85 -16.27 11.95
C SER A 10 3.65 -15.59 11.85
N VAL A 11 3.62 -15.59 12.03
CA VAL A 11 3.05 -14.95 11.94
C VAL A 11 2.87 -14.24 12.37
N ALA A 12 3.02 -14.52 12.65
CA ALA A 12 2.57 -13.92 12.91
C ALA A 12 2.87 -13.13 13.17
N SER A 13 3.29 -13.35 13.21
CA SER A 13 3.20 -12.75 13.26
C SER A 13 3.31 -12.01 13.15
N ARG A 14 3.46 -11.99 13.29
CA ARG A 14 3.16 -11.46 13.07
C ARG A 14 2.75 -10.77 13.20
N GLN A 15 2.54 -10.93 13.37
CA GLN A 15 1.88 -10.44 13.40
C GLN A 15 1.82 -9.75 13.77
N SER A 16 2.03 -9.88 13.98
CA SER A 16 1.64 -9.35 14.23
C SER A 16 1.85 -8.71 14.49
N ARG A 17 2.00 -8.64 14.77
CA ARG A 17 1.77 -8.06 14.91
C ARG A 17 1.56 -7.32 15.06
N ALA A 18 1.40 -7.43 15.18
CA ALA A 18 0.81 -6.75 15.29
C ALA A 18 0.66 -6.18 15.63
N THR A 19 0.64 -6.24 15.92
CA THR A 19 0.15 -5.73 16.29
C THR A 19 0.15 -5.24 16.71
N SER A 20 0.22 -5.27 16.95
CA SER A 20 -0.12 -4.82 17.33
C SER A 20 -0.18 -4.31 17.73
N GLN A 21 -0.32 -4.24 18.07
CA GLN A 21 -0.73 -3.74 18.46
C GLN A 21 -0.98 -3.14 18.92
N GLU A 22 -1.15 -3.01 19.37
CA GLU A 22 -1.65 -2.38 19.84
C GLU A 22 -2.03 -1.81 20.47
N PRO A 23 -2.00 -1.61 20.95
CA PRO A 23 -2.64 -1.12 21.51
C PRO A 23 -3.11 -0.48 22.01
N ARG A 24 -3.26 -0.16 22.28
CA ARG A 24 -3.77 0.39 22.64
C ARG A 24 -4.38 1.09 23.17
N ALA A 25 -4.19 1.20 23.13
CA ALA A 25 -4.92 1.65 23.64
C ALA A 25 -5.45 2.64 24.13
N ALA A 26 -5.37 2.85 24.63
CA ALA A 26 -5.90 3.74 25.26
C ALA A 26 -6.12 4.96 24.69
N ASN A 27 -6.74 5.19 24.20
CA ASN A 27 -6.87 6.28 23.69
C ASN A 27 -7.94 7.06 24.08
N HIS A 28 -7.85 8.18 24.29
CA HIS A 28 -8.79 8.98 24.91
C HIS A 28 -9.09 10.23 24.18
N GLU A 29 -8.66 10.28 22.94
CA GLU A 29 -8.91 11.41 22.16
C GLU A 29 -10.29 11.44 21.61
N PRO A 30 -10.82 12.55 21.10
CA PRO A 30 -12.12 12.58 20.46
C PRO A 30 -12.22 11.48 19.43
N ARG A 31 -13.19 10.65 19.62
CA ARG A 31 -13.26 9.43 18.87
C ARG A 31 -13.40 9.66 17.37
N ALA A 32 -14.19 10.64 16.98
CA ALA A 32 -14.43 10.89 15.57
C ALA A 32 -13.17 11.33 14.86
N ALA A 33 -12.45 12.31 15.41
CA ALA A 33 -11.24 12.80 14.78
C ALA A 33 -10.16 11.73 14.76
N ARG A 34 -10.02 11.01 15.86
CA ARG A 34 -9.06 9.96 15.95
C ARG A 34 -9.34 8.84 14.96
N HIS A 35 -10.61 8.47 14.85
CA HIS A 35 -11.01 7.42 13.97
C HIS A 35 -10.66 7.75 12.53
N GLU A 36 -10.95 8.95 12.09
CA GLU A 36 -10.64 9.35 10.73
C GLU A 36 -9.15 9.37 10.47
N ALA A 37 -8.37 9.88 11.42
CA ALA A 37 -6.93 9.95 11.26
C ALA A 37 -6.31 8.56 11.20
N THR A 38 -6.82 7.62 12.01
CA THR A 38 -6.25 6.30 12.09
C THR A 38 -6.83 5.34 11.07
N ASN A 39 -7.92 5.73 10.39
CA ASN A 39 -8.54 4.89 9.40
C ASN A 39 -7.96 5.04 8.00
N LEU A 40 -7.01 5.95 7.82
CA LEU A 40 -6.33 6.03 6.55
C LEU A 40 -5.60 4.73 6.29
N ASP A 41 -5.68 4.25 5.05
CA ASP A 41 -5.05 3.00 4.68
C ASP A 41 -3.55 3.10 4.90
N ARG A 42 -3.02 2.26 5.77
CA ARG A 42 -1.61 2.32 6.14
C ARG A 42 -0.67 1.96 5.01
N VAL A 43 -1.12 1.09 4.13
CA VAL A 43 -0.29 0.70 2.99
C VAL A 43 -0.18 1.84 2.02
N ILE A 44 -1.30 2.52 1.76
CA ILE A 44 -1.32 3.65 0.83
C ILE A 44 -0.78 4.92 1.47
N HIS A 45 -1.01 5.09 2.77
CA HIS A 45 -0.61 6.31 3.46
C HIS A 45 0.89 6.34 3.73
N GLU A 46 1.64 6.36 2.67
CA GLU A 46 3.09 6.49 2.69
C GLU A 46 3.44 7.12 1.35
N ARG A 47 4.32 8.10 1.39
CA ARG A 47 4.56 8.97 0.24
C ARG A 47 4.85 8.22 -1.06
N MET A 48 5.78 7.28 -1.02
CA MET A 48 6.17 6.57 -2.24
C MET A 48 5.06 5.63 -2.71
N ARG A 49 4.42 4.93 -1.79
CA ARG A 49 3.36 4.00 -2.17
C ARG A 49 2.13 4.76 -2.68
N LEU A 50 1.83 5.88 -2.06
CA LEU A 50 0.74 6.72 -2.56
C LEU A 50 1.03 7.20 -3.98
N ALA A 51 2.28 7.58 -4.24
CA ALA A 51 2.68 8.02 -5.58
C ALA A 51 2.54 6.89 -6.60
N ILE A 52 2.95 5.67 -6.22
CA ILE A 52 2.82 4.52 -7.12
C ILE A 52 1.36 4.26 -7.46
N VAL A 53 0.51 4.21 -6.44
CA VAL A 53 -0.92 3.92 -6.64
C VAL A 53 -1.56 5.03 -7.46
N SER A 54 -1.20 6.28 -7.20
CA SER A 54 -1.73 7.42 -7.96
C SER A 54 -1.38 7.32 -9.44
N ALA A 55 -0.12 6.98 -9.72
CA ALA A 55 0.32 6.83 -11.10
C ALA A 55 -0.41 5.71 -11.81
N LEU A 56 -0.63 4.59 -11.11
CA LEU A 56 -1.31 3.45 -11.70
C LEU A 56 -2.82 3.64 -11.78
N ALA A 57 -3.36 4.60 -11.03
CA ALA A 57 -4.79 4.89 -11.10
C ALA A 57 -5.16 5.57 -12.41
N VAL A 58 -4.21 6.26 -13.02
CA VAL A 58 -4.48 6.99 -14.28
C VAL A 58 -3.79 6.37 -15.48
N ASN A 59 -3.16 5.23 -15.30
CA ASN A 59 -2.50 4.48 -16.39
C ASN A 59 -2.89 3.03 -16.27
N ASP A 60 -3.15 2.38 -17.41
CA ASP A 60 -3.52 0.96 -17.38
C ASP A 60 -2.41 0.10 -16.81
N SER A 61 -1.17 0.41 -17.18
CA SER A 61 -0.01 -0.27 -16.63
C SER A 61 1.19 0.65 -16.82
N LEU A 62 2.21 0.42 -16.00
CA LEU A 62 3.47 1.13 -16.13
C LEU A 62 4.60 0.14 -15.90
N THR A 63 5.66 0.28 -16.67
CA THR A 63 6.83 -0.56 -16.46
C THR A 63 7.58 -0.10 -15.22
N PHE A 64 8.44 -0.97 -14.70
CA PHE A 64 9.31 -0.62 -13.59
C PHE A 64 10.13 0.64 -13.93
N SER A 65 10.67 0.67 -15.14
CA SER A 65 11.46 1.82 -15.58
C SER A 65 10.64 3.10 -15.65
N ASP A 66 9.40 3.00 -16.14
CA ASP A 66 8.52 4.16 -16.21
C ASP A 66 8.23 4.71 -14.82
N LEU A 67 7.91 3.83 -13.89
CA LEU A 67 7.64 4.25 -12.52
C LEU A 67 8.86 4.88 -11.88
N LYS A 68 10.01 4.26 -12.07
CA LYS A 68 11.25 4.77 -11.49
C LYS A 68 11.53 6.18 -11.98
N ARG A 69 11.36 6.39 -13.27
CA ARG A 69 11.61 7.71 -13.87
C ARG A 69 10.56 8.72 -13.42
N LEU A 70 9.30 8.31 -13.45
CA LEU A 70 8.18 9.19 -13.09
C LEU A 70 8.28 9.66 -11.65
N LEU A 71 8.69 8.76 -10.76
CA LEU A 71 8.75 9.06 -9.33
C LEU A 71 10.13 9.51 -8.88
N ASP A 72 11.07 9.56 -9.81
CA ASP A 72 12.44 10.02 -9.54
C ASP A 72 13.03 9.31 -8.32
N THR A 73 13.06 8.00 -8.38
CA THR A 73 13.49 7.17 -7.26
C THR A 73 14.53 6.15 -7.72
N THR A 74 14.99 5.33 -6.80
CA THR A 74 15.98 4.31 -7.08
C THR A 74 15.31 2.94 -7.24
N ASP A 75 16.03 2.00 -7.84
CA ASP A 75 15.55 0.64 -8.00
C ASP A 75 15.18 0.03 -6.64
N GLY A 76 16.07 0.19 -5.67
CA GLY A 76 15.84 -0.40 -4.36
C GLY A 76 14.64 0.18 -3.65
N ASN A 77 14.51 1.49 -3.67
CA ASN A 77 13.40 2.14 -3.01
C ASN A 77 12.08 1.75 -3.67
N LEU A 78 12.04 1.78 -5.00
CA LEU A 78 10.84 1.40 -5.72
C LEU A 78 10.48 -0.06 -5.46
N SER A 79 11.48 -0.95 -5.48
CA SER A 79 11.24 -2.38 -5.25
C SER A 79 10.61 -2.65 -3.89
N VAL A 80 11.12 -2.00 -2.85
CA VAL A 80 10.63 -2.20 -1.50
C VAL A 80 9.16 -1.80 -1.40
N HIS A 81 8.83 -0.64 -1.94
CA HIS A 81 7.46 -0.13 -1.82
C HIS A 81 6.50 -0.86 -2.74
N ALA A 82 6.95 -1.22 -3.94
CA ALA A 82 6.12 -2.02 -4.84
C ALA A 82 5.79 -3.37 -4.20
N ARG A 83 6.78 -3.98 -3.53
CA ARG A 83 6.56 -5.26 -2.87
C ARG A 83 5.47 -5.15 -1.80
N LYS A 84 5.49 -4.09 -1.03
CA LYS A 84 4.47 -3.90 0.00
C LYS A 84 3.08 -3.75 -0.60
N LEU A 85 2.98 -3.08 -1.73
CA LEU A 85 1.71 -2.95 -2.44
C LEU A 85 1.25 -4.28 -3.02
N GLU A 86 2.18 -5.07 -3.54
CA GLU A 86 1.86 -6.41 -4.03
C GLU A 86 1.38 -7.31 -2.90
N ASP A 87 2.05 -7.26 -1.76
CA ASP A 87 1.68 -8.06 -0.61
C ASP A 87 0.27 -7.72 -0.12
N ALA A 88 -0.11 -6.47 -0.23
CA ALA A 88 -1.46 -6.02 0.12
C ALA A 88 -2.47 -6.33 -0.99
N ARG A 89 -2.00 -6.83 -2.14
CA ARG A 89 -2.82 -7.16 -3.29
C ARG A 89 -3.45 -5.94 -3.94
N TYR A 90 -2.82 -4.81 -3.78
CA TYR A 90 -3.28 -3.57 -4.41
C TYR A 90 -2.74 -3.40 -5.82
N ILE A 91 -1.60 -4.02 -6.11
CA ILE A 91 -1.05 -4.02 -7.46
C ILE A 91 -0.61 -5.43 -7.80
N VAL A 92 -0.50 -5.69 -9.11
CA VAL A 92 0.07 -6.94 -9.60
C VAL A 92 1.26 -6.60 -10.46
N CYS A 93 2.24 -7.48 -10.43
CA CYS A 93 3.45 -7.37 -11.21
C CYS A 93 3.42 -8.46 -12.27
N GLU A 94 3.59 -8.07 -13.51
CA GLU A 94 3.64 -9.02 -14.60
C GLU A 94 5.01 -8.95 -15.25
N LYS A 95 5.63 -10.11 -15.41
CA LYS A 95 6.94 -10.20 -16.04
C LYS A 95 6.79 -10.88 -17.39
N SER A 96 7.38 -10.28 -18.38
CA SER A 96 7.32 -10.80 -19.73
C SER A 96 8.61 -10.45 -20.44
N PHE A 97 8.64 -10.73 -21.73
CA PHE A 97 9.78 -10.38 -22.56
C PHE A 97 9.31 -9.54 -23.72
N GLN A 98 10.11 -8.57 -24.04
CA GLN A 98 9.93 -7.78 -25.24
C GLN A 98 11.12 -8.12 -26.13
N GLY A 99 10.92 -9.07 -27.03
CA GLY A 99 12.04 -9.68 -27.69
C GLY A 99 12.85 -10.49 -26.69
N ARG A 100 14.12 -10.15 -26.51
CA ARG A 100 14.97 -10.80 -25.53
C ARG A 100 15.08 -10.02 -24.23
N MET A 101 14.47 -8.85 -24.19
CA MET A 101 14.58 -8.00 -23.01
C MET A 101 13.49 -8.33 -22.02
N PRO A 102 13.85 -8.54 -20.75
CA PRO A 102 12.83 -8.73 -19.71
C PRO A 102 12.07 -7.42 -19.52
N LYS A 103 10.79 -7.57 -19.26
CA LYS A 103 9.91 -6.44 -19.06
C LYS A 103 9.06 -6.69 -17.82
N THR A 104 9.10 -5.77 -16.91
CA THR A 104 8.31 -5.83 -15.67
C THR A 104 7.28 -4.71 -15.70
N GLU A 105 6.02 -5.08 -15.59
CA GLU A 105 4.93 -4.10 -15.60
C GLU A 105 4.09 -4.25 -14.35
N PHE A 106 3.57 -3.14 -13.89
CA PHE A 106 2.68 -3.10 -12.73
C PHE A 106 1.32 -2.59 -13.15
N ARG A 107 0.30 -3.10 -12.49
CA ARG A 107 -1.07 -2.70 -12.74
C ARG A 107 -1.82 -2.63 -11.42
N LEU A 108 -2.72 -1.66 -11.31
CA LEU A 108 -3.56 -1.54 -10.13
C LEU A 108 -4.65 -2.60 -10.19
N THR A 109 -4.88 -3.28 -9.08
CA THR A 109 -5.97 -4.26 -9.01
C THR A 109 -7.28 -3.54 -8.69
N ALA A 110 -8.39 -4.27 -8.84
CA ALA A 110 -9.69 -3.73 -8.42
C ALA A 110 -9.67 -3.38 -6.94
N ALA A 111 -9.05 -4.23 -6.12
CA ALA A 111 -8.93 -3.96 -4.69
C ALA A 111 -8.10 -2.71 -4.44
N GLY A 112 -7.00 -2.54 -5.19
CA GLY A 112 -6.15 -1.37 -5.05
C GLY A 112 -6.88 -0.09 -5.45
N ARG A 113 -7.65 -0.14 -6.53
CA ARG A 113 -8.43 1.01 -6.96
C ARG A 113 -9.46 1.40 -5.91
N LYS A 114 -10.15 0.41 -5.36
CA LYS A 114 -11.14 0.66 -4.34
C LYS A 114 -10.50 1.25 -3.07
N ALA A 115 -9.35 0.70 -2.68
CA ALA A 115 -8.64 1.20 -1.51
C ALA A 115 -8.17 2.64 -1.73
N PHE A 116 -7.72 2.94 -2.93
CA PHE A 116 -7.28 4.28 -3.27
C PHE A 116 -8.43 5.27 -3.24
N GLU A 117 -9.58 4.90 -3.80
CA GLU A 117 -10.76 5.76 -3.78
C GLU A 117 -11.21 6.03 -2.36
N LYS A 118 -11.17 5.00 -1.53
CA LYS A 118 -11.53 5.16 -0.12
C LYS A 118 -10.53 6.06 0.60
N TYR A 119 -9.25 5.91 0.29
CA TYR A 119 -8.22 6.75 0.87
C TYR A 119 -8.46 8.22 0.53
N ILE A 120 -8.76 8.51 -0.73
CA ILE A 120 -9.03 9.88 -1.17
C ILE A 120 -10.25 10.45 -0.43
N ALA A 121 -11.30 9.65 -0.30
CA ALA A 121 -12.51 10.09 0.39
C ALA A 121 -12.21 10.41 1.86
N HIS A 122 -11.39 9.58 2.51
CA HIS A 122 -11.01 9.82 3.89
C HIS A 122 -10.20 11.10 4.03
N MET A 123 -9.29 11.35 3.10
CA MET A 123 -8.49 12.57 3.14
C MET A 123 -9.36 13.80 2.92
N GLU A 124 -10.32 13.71 2.02
CA GLU A 124 -11.23 14.82 1.79
C GLU A 124 -12.06 15.13 3.02
N ALA A 125 -12.54 14.09 3.68
CA ALA A 125 -13.33 14.27 4.90
C ALA A 125 -12.47 14.91 6.00
N LEU A 126 -11.24 14.46 6.12
CA LEU A 126 -10.32 14.99 7.11
C LEU A 126 -10.04 16.48 6.86
N ILE A 127 -9.80 16.83 5.62
CA ILE A 127 -9.55 18.22 5.23
C ILE A 127 -10.77 19.10 5.52
N ARG A 128 -11.96 18.61 5.20
CA ARG A 128 -13.19 19.35 5.49
C ARG A 128 -13.34 19.60 6.98
N ASN A 129 -13.03 18.59 7.79
CA ASN A 129 -13.14 18.74 9.24
C ASN A 129 -12.17 19.79 9.77
N VAL A 130 -10.98 19.82 9.21
CA VAL A 130 -9.98 20.79 9.64
C VAL A 130 -10.40 22.21 9.26
N ARG A 131 -11.07 22.35 8.11
CA ARG A 131 -11.46 23.67 7.60
C ARG A 131 -12.73 24.20 8.22
N SER A 132 -13.50 23.36 8.84
CA SER A 132 -14.76 23.81 9.47
C SER A 132 -14.53 24.54 10.83
#